data_5099a585bdd3a158d9eefd0834f662d7
#
_entry.id   5099a585bdd3a158d9eefd0834f662d7
#
_cell.length_a   1.000
_cell.length_b   1.000
_cell.length_c   1.000
_cell.angle_alpha   90.00
_cell.angle_beta   90.00
_cell.angle_gamma   90.00
#
_symmetry.space_group_name_H-M   'P 1'
#
loop_
_entity.id
_entity.type
_entity.pdbx_description
1 polymer ?
#
loop_
_entity_poly.entity_id
_entity_poly.type
_entity_poly.pdbx_seq_one_letter_code
_entity_poly.pdbx_strand_id
1 'polypeptide(L)'
;MINNFLVSGMFRSGTTIFARMLHSNPYITCSSDPFAPIYKSYRNTVAEGIFSEFDILSPLNDYYFDENQNKLFNEIQNKDFSIAISEKEIFNLQKKIANHCVPYSPKIIPYLDMLKGKTYEDIFNNAINIVKKAYGSDNEKAVGFKEVWVGEFAPHFLKMSDQNKVIHVIRD
;
A
#
# COMPACT_ATOMS: atom_id res chain seq x y z
N MET A 1 -10.57 -12.82 -15.57
CA MET A 1 -9.96 -11.59 -15.03
C MET A 1 -9.61 -11.81 -13.56
N ILE A 2 -8.47 -11.34 -13.09
CA ILE A 2 -8.05 -11.47 -11.70
C ILE A 2 -8.48 -10.20 -10.98
N ASN A 3 -9.14 -10.33 -9.82
CA ASN A 3 -9.47 -9.19 -8.97
C ASN A 3 -8.26 -8.80 -8.11
N ASN A 4 -8.02 -7.52 -7.97
CA ASN A 4 -7.03 -7.00 -7.01
C ASN A 4 -7.74 -6.62 -5.71
N PHE A 5 -7.07 -6.78 -4.56
CA PHE A 5 -7.66 -6.36 -3.32
C PHE A 5 -6.64 -5.80 -2.32
N LEU A 6 -7.13 -4.88 -1.49
CA LEU A 6 -6.46 -4.34 -0.33
C LEU A 6 -7.24 -4.75 0.92
N VAL A 7 -6.56 -5.37 1.89
CA VAL A 7 -7.09 -5.55 3.24
C VAL A 7 -6.52 -4.47 4.13
N SER A 8 -7.39 -3.68 4.75
CA SER A 8 -7.02 -2.63 5.69
C SER A 8 -7.78 -2.75 7.00
N GLY A 9 -7.36 -2.03 8.00
CA GLY A 9 -8.01 -1.93 9.31
C GLY A 9 -7.08 -1.34 10.35
N MET A 10 -7.62 -1.14 11.53
CA MET A 10 -6.86 -0.64 12.67
C MET A 10 -5.87 -1.69 13.18
N PHE A 11 -4.81 -1.22 13.83
CA PHE A 11 -3.89 -2.09 14.54
C PHE A 11 -4.67 -2.97 15.55
N ARG A 12 -4.34 -4.26 15.63
CA ARG A 12 -5.01 -5.25 16.51
C ARG A 12 -6.45 -5.60 16.14
N SER A 13 -6.96 -5.21 14.98
CA SER A 13 -8.30 -5.59 14.51
C SER A 13 -8.39 -7.03 13.94
N GLY A 14 -7.29 -7.79 13.91
CA GLY A 14 -7.28 -9.16 13.36
C GLY A 14 -6.94 -9.25 11.87
N THR A 15 -6.54 -8.15 11.24
CA THR A 15 -6.18 -8.11 9.80
C THR A 15 -5.14 -9.15 9.39
N THR A 16 -4.16 -9.45 10.25
CA THR A 16 -3.11 -10.45 9.94
C THR A 16 -3.69 -11.87 9.89
N ILE A 17 -4.58 -12.22 10.82
CA ILE A 17 -5.25 -13.55 10.81
C ILE A 17 -6.12 -13.64 9.56
N PHE A 18 -6.88 -12.59 9.27
CA PHE A 18 -7.74 -12.54 8.10
C PHE A 18 -6.95 -12.68 6.78
N ALA A 19 -5.83 -11.96 6.63
CA ALA A 19 -4.96 -12.09 5.48
C ALA A 19 -4.40 -13.52 5.30
N ARG A 20 -4.03 -14.19 6.39
CA ARG A 20 -3.60 -15.59 6.37
C ARG A 20 -4.72 -16.54 5.95
N MET A 21 -5.95 -16.31 6.44
CA MET A 21 -7.13 -17.10 6.02
C MET A 21 -7.40 -16.91 4.53
N LEU A 22 -7.32 -15.69 4.00
CA LEU A 22 -7.45 -15.45 2.56
C LEU A 22 -6.38 -16.21 1.78
N HIS A 23 -5.12 -16.11 2.19
CA HIS A 23 -4.00 -16.77 1.50
C HIS A 23 -4.03 -18.31 1.62
N SER A 24 -4.75 -18.90 2.57
CA SER A 24 -4.95 -20.34 2.65
C SER A 24 -5.88 -20.90 1.57
N ASN A 25 -6.63 -20.02 0.90
CA ASN A 25 -7.46 -20.41 -0.23
C ASN A 25 -6.61 -20.53 -1.50
N PRO A 26 -6.67 -21.65 -2.26
CA PRO A 26 -5.82 -21.87 -3.44
C PRO A 26 -6.07 -20.90 -4.60
N TYR A 27 -7.16 -20.14 -4.56
CA TYR A 27 -7.50 -19.13 -5.57
C TYR A 27 -7.20 -17.70 -5.16
N ILE A 28 -6.66 -17.48 -3.96
CA ILE A 28 -6.40 -16.14 -3.42
C ILE A 28 -4.95 -16.01 -2.96
N THR A 29 -4.27 -15.03 -3.51
CA THR A 29 -2.91 -14.67 -3.06
C THR A 29 -2.96 -13.38 -2.25
N CYS A 30 -2.49 -13.44 -1.01
CA CYS A 30 -2.44 -12.29 -0.10
C CYS A 30 -1.10 -12.26 0.64
N SER A 31 -0.37 -11.14 0.54
CA SER A 31 0.79 -10.86 1.39
C SER A 31 0.43 -9.99 2.59
N SER A 32 1.27 -9.97 3.61
CA SER A 32 1.03 -9.20 4.84
C SER A 32 2.07 -8.10 4.99
N ASP A 33 1.61 -6.86 5.14
CA ASP A 33 2.38 -5.65 5.42
C ASP A 33 3.62 -5.41 4.51
N PRO A 34 3.50 -5.54 3.17
CA PRO A 34 4.68 -5.40 2.32
C PRO A 34 4.98 -3.96 1.94
N PHE A 35 3.98 -3.07 1.83
CA PHE A 35 4.08 -1.82 1.09
C PHE A 35 3.76 -0.54 1.87
N ALA A 36 3.72 -0.56 3.19
CA ALA A 36 3.59 0.65 4.01
C ALA A 36 4.55 1.79 3.58
N PRO A 37 5.82 1.51 3.14
CA PRO A 37 6.70 2.54 2.63
C PRO A 37 6.18 3.28 1.39
N ILE A 38 5.34 2.66 0.52
CA ILE A 38 4.76 3.33 -0.67
C ILE A 38 3.75 4.39 -0.21
N TYR A 39 2.85 4.02 0.69
CA TYR A 39 1.85 4.93 1.26
C TYR A 39 2.51 6.11 1.98
N LYS A 40 3.58 5.83 2.75
CA LYS A 40 4.34 6.86 3.43
C LYS A 40 5.03 7.80 2.44
N SER A 41 5.60 7.29 1.36
CA SER A 41 6.20 8.11 0.31
C SER A 41 5.17 9.00 -0.38
N TYR A 42 4.01 8.45 -0.75
CA TYR A 42 2.91 9.22 -1.33
C TYR A 42 2.44 10.34 -0.40
N ARG A 43 2.16 10.02 0.88
CA ARG A 43 1.80 11.02 1.87
C ARG A 43 2.85 12.15 1.96
N ASN A 44 4.12 11.80 2.02
CA ASN A 44 5.20 12.78 2.11
C ASN A 44 5.23 13.68 0.87
N THR A 45 5.08 13.12 -0.33
CA THR A 45 5.02 13.92 -1.57
C THR A 45 3.83 14.90 -1.57
N VAL A 46 2.67 14.48 -1.05
CA VAL A 46 1.52 15.37 -0.87
C VAL A 46 1.84 16.45 0.15
N ALA A 47 2.45 16.09 1.29
CA ALA A 47 2.78 17.02 2.37
C ALA A 47 3.79 18.08 1.94
N GLU A 48 4.84 17.71 1.19
CA GLU A 48 5.83 18.65 0.63
C GLU A 48 5.21 19.70 -0.30
N GLY A 49 4.11 19.39 -0.95
CA GLY A 49 3.34 20.33 -1.77
C GLY A 49 2.46 21.31 -0.97
N ILE A 50 2.31 21.10 0.36
CA ILE A 50 1.38 21.86 1.21
C ILE A 50 2.12 22.65 2.29
N PHE A 51 3.15 22.06 2.88
CA PHE A 51 3.87 22.57 4.03
C PHE A 51 5.29 22.96 3.66
N SER A 52 5.75 24.11 4.16
CA SER A 52 7.16 24.52 4.02
C SER A 52 8.09 23.67 4.89
N GLU A 53 7.58 23.13 5.99
CA GLU A 53 8.29 22.23 6.89
C GLU A 53 7.36 21.06 7.24
N PHE A 54 7.83 19.84 7.04
CA PHE A 54 7.10 18.62 7.35
C PHE A 54 8.07 17.53 7.79
N ASP A 55 7.78 16.87 8.91
CA ASP A 55 8.57 15.73 9.37
C ASP A 55 8.27 14.48 8.53
N ILE A 56 9.11 14.22 7.52
CA ILE A 56 9.02 13.05 6.66
C ILE A 56 9.20 11.73 7.41
N LEU A 57 9.70 11.76 8.64
CA LEU A 57 9.90 10.58 9.49
C LEU A 57 8.68 10.28 10.35
N SER A 58 7.75 11.23 10.48
CA SER A 58 6.53 11.04 11.27
C SER A 58 5.80 9.75 10.86
N PRO A 59 5.11 9.06 11.79
CA PRO A 59 4.28 7.90 11.49
C PRO A 59 3.25 8.16 10.39
N LEU A 60 2.84 7.11 9.66
CA LEU A 60 1.93 7.26 8.52
C LEU A 60 0.58 7.88 8.90
N ASN A 61 0.13 7.67 10.10
CA ASN A 61 -1.21 8.01 10.60
C ASN A 61 -1.24 9.18 11.60
N ASP A 62 -0.18 9.98 11.71
CA ASP A 62 -0.11 11.10 12.67
C ASP A 62 -1.16 12.19 12.43
N TYR A 63 -1.61 12.38 11.18
CA TYR A 63 -2.56 13.42 10.80
C TYR A 63 -3.97 13.27 11.42
N TYR A 64 -4.24 12.23 12.17
CA TYR A 64 -5.50 12.11 12.93
C TYR A 64 -5.54 12.95 14.22
N PHE A 65 -4.41 13.46 14.67
CA PHE A 65 -4.27 14.02 16.02
C PHE A 65 -3.91 15.52 16.05
N ASP A 66 -3.71 16.16 14.90
CA ASP A 66 -3.27 17.55 14.78
C ASP A 66 -4.10 18.29 13.71
N GLU A 67 -4.47 19.58 13.98
CA GLU A 67 -5.25 20.39 13.03
C GLU A 67 -4.52 20.62 11.69
N ASN A 68 -3.20 20.80 11.71
CA ASN A 68 -2.39 20.90 10.48
C ASN A 68 -2.46 19.58 9.68
N GLN A 69 -2.59 18.49 10.36
CA GLN A 69 -2.68 17.17 9.75
C GLN A 69 -4.07 16.89 9.15
N ASN A 70 -5.14 17.54 9.63
CA ASN A 70 -6.44 17.52 8.97
C ASN A 70 -6.36 18.11 7.55
N LYS A 71 -5.53 19.15 7.35
CA LYS A 71 -5.27 19.69 6.02
C LYS A 71 -4.59 18.64 5.12
N LEU A 72 -3.58 17.95 5.64
CA LEU A 72 -2.91 16.86 4.92
C LEU A 72 -3.88 15.73 4.57
N PHE A 73 -4.71 15.31 5.51
CA PHE A 73 -5.74 14.29 5.28
C PHE A 73 -6.68 14.69 4.15
N ASN A 74 -7.21 15.92 4.17
CA ASN A 74 -8.10 16.43 3.13
C ASN A 74 -7.40 16.47 1.75
N GLU A 75 -6.14 16.87 1.70
CA GLU A 75 -5.38 16.87 0.45
C GLU A 75 -5.10 15.44 -0.06
N ILE A 76 -4.79 14.50 0.83
CA ILE A 76 -4.69 13.08 0.47
C ILE A 76 -6.01 12.58 -0.12
N GLN A 77 -7.17 12.94 0.45
CA GLN A 77 -8.48 12.52 -0.06
C GLN A 77 -8.82 13.14 -1.43
N ASN A 78 -8.36 14.34 -1.71
CA ASN A 78 -8.65 15.09 -2.94
C ASN A 78 -7.71 14.75 -4.11
N LYS A 79 -6.53 14.22 -3.84
CA LYS A 79 -5.56 13.79 -4.86
C LYS A 79 -5.75 12.31 -5.14
N ASP A 80 -5.25 11.85 -6.28
CA ASP A 80 -5.21 10.43 -6.65
C ASP A 80 -3.76 9.96 -6.80
N PHE A 81 -3.57 8.70 -7.15
CA PHE A 81 -2.25 8.13 -7.35
C PHE A 81 -1.57 8.53 -8.67
N SER A 82 -2.12 9.44 -9.45
CA SER A 82 -1.51 9.95 -10.69
C SER A 82 -0.30 10.88 -10.45
N ILE A 83 -0.02 11.22 -9.18
CA ILE A 83 1.16 12.02 -8.82
C ILE A 83 2.43 11.34 -9.32
N ALA A 84 3.29 12.13 -9.96
CA ALA A 84 4.56 11.66 -10.48
C ALA A 84 5.52 11.23 -9.36
N ILE A 85 6.34 10.21 -9.67
CA ILE A 85 7.42 9.74 -8.80
C ILE A 85 8.71 9.65 -9.61
N SER A 86 9.82 10.11 -9.03
CA SER A 86 11.12 10.08 -9.70
C SER A 86 11.79 8.69 -9.60
N GLU A 87 12.67 8.37 -10.55
CA GLU A 87 13.48 7.14 -10.52
C GLU A 87 14.32 7.03 -9.24
N LYS A 88 14.83 8.17 -8.73
CA LYS A 88 15.57 8.23 -7.47
C LYS A 88 14.69 7.81 -6.28
N GLU A 89 13.44 8.27 -6.25
CA GLU A 89 12.49 7.88 -5.20
C GLU A 89 12.11 6.41 -5.30
N ILE A 90 11.87 5.90 -6.52
CA ILE A 90 11.60 4.47 -6.74
C ILE A 90 12.75 3.62 -6.20
N PHE A 91 13.99 3.97 -6.50
CA PHE A 91 15.16 3.27 -5.96
C PHE A 91 15.24 3.32 -4.43
N ASN A 92 14.92 4.48 -3.84
CA ASN A 92 14.84 4.60 -2.39
C ASN A 92 13.70 3.77 -1.79
N LEU A 93 12.54 3.74 -2.48
CA LEU A 93 11.41 2.90 -2.08
C LEU A 93 11.76 1.42 -2.10
N GLN A 94 12.41 0.93 -3.15
CA GLN A 94 12.86 -0.47 -3.23
C GLN A 94 13.70 -0.85 -2.00
N LYS A 95 14.64 0.00 -1.59
CA LYS A 95 15.46 -0.22 -0.38
C LYS A 95 14.63 -0.20 0.91
N LYS A 96 13.71 0.76 1.05
CA LYS A 96 12.84 0.87 2.23
C LYS A 96 11.92 -0.34 2.33
N ILE A 97 11.34 -0.79 1.21
CA ILE A 97 10.49 -1.97 1.15
C ILE A 97 11.29 -3.23 1.46
N ALA A 98 12.51 -3.37 0.91
CA ALA A 98 13.37 -4.51 1.22
C ALA A 98 13.59 -4.66 2.73
N ASN A 99 13.96 -3.57 3.41
CA ASN A 99 14.16 -3.57 4.85
C ASN A 99 12.85 -3.85 5.63
N HIS A 100 11.74 -3.26 5.17
CA HIS A 100 10.42 -3.42 5.79
C HIS A 100 9.89 -4.85 5.68
N CYS A 101 10.12 -5.50 4.53
CA CYS A 101 9.58 -6.83 4.24
C CYS A 101 10.28 -7.98 4.98
N VAL A 102 11.48 -7.79 5.52
CA VAL A 102 12.25 -8.86 6.18
C VAL A 102 11.41 -9.65 7.19
N PRO A 103 10.69 -9.02 8.15
CA PRO A 103 9.90 -9.76 9.13
C PRO A 103 8.51 -10.20 8.64
N TYR A 104 7.98 -9.60 7.56
CA TYR A 104 6.57 -9.77 7.18
C TYR A 104 6.36 -10.50 5.87
N SER A 105 7.08 -10.11 4.83
CA SER A 105 6.90 -10.60 3.46
C SER A 105 8.21 -10.75 2.69
N PRO A 106 9.20 -11.53 3.20
CA PRO A 106 10.54 -11.59 2.63
C PRO A 106 10.61 -12.13 1.19
N LYS A 107 9.65 -12.93 0.75
CA LYS A 107 9.61 -13.46 -0.62
C LYS A 107 9.41 -12.39 -1.70
N ILE A 108 9.00 -11.17 -1.32
CA ILE A 108 8.85 -10.03 -2.22
C ILE A 108 10.22 -9.44 -2.63
N ILE A 109 11.21 -9.51 -1.74
CA ILE A 109 12.49 -8.83 -1.89
C ILE A 109 13.19 -9.11 -3.24
N PRO A 110 13.26 -10.36 -3.74
CA PRO A 110 13.90 -10.65 -5.04
C PRO A 110 13.23 -10.02 -6.26
N TYR A 111 12.00 -9.51 -6.12
CA TYR A 111 11.20 -8.97 -7.23
C TYR A 111 11.05 -7.45 -7.18
N LEU A 112 11.74 -6.77 -6.26
CA LEU A 112 11.59 -5.31 -6.10
C LEU A 112 12.10 -4.50 -7.29
N ASP A 113 12.92 -5.07 -8.16
CA ASP A 113 13.31 -4.47 -9.44
C ASP A 113 12.14 -4.29 -10.42
N MET A 114 11.03 -5.00 -10.21
CA MET A 114 9.77 -4.81 -10.93
C MET A 114 9.02 -3.55 -10.50
N LEU A 115 9.37 -2.95 -9.35
CA LEU A 115 8.75 -1.71 -8.88
C LEU A 115 9.27 -0.54 -9.73
N LYS A 116 8.53 -0.20 -10.78
CA LYS A 116 8.86 0.81 -11.79
C LYS A 116 7.62 1.62 -12.14
N GLY A 117 7.79 2.79 -12.74
CA GLY A 117 6.68 3.59 -13.24
C GLY A 117 7.00 5.07 -13.23
N LYS A 118 6.03 5.88 -13.62
CA LYS A 118 6.13 7.34 -13.62
C LYS A 118 5.22 7.99 -12.57
N THR A 119 4.26 7.22 -12.06
CA THR A 119 3.25 7.67 -11.08
C THR A 119 3.15 6.68 -9.93
N TYR A 120 2.56 7.10 -8.82
CA TYR A 120 2.25 6.16 -7.73
C TYR A 120 1.24 5.08 -8.14
N GLU A 121 0.35 5.36 -9.10
CA GLU A 121 -0.54 4.36 -9.67
C GLU A 121 0.23 3.22 -10.34
N ASP A 122 1.25 3.54 -11.15
CA ASP A 122 2.13 2.53 -11.74
C ASP A 122 2.82 1.70 -10.64
N ILE A 123 3.29 2.37 -9.58
CA ILE A 123 3.95 1.71 -8.45
C ILE A 123 3.02 0.73 -7.74
N PHE A 124 1.76 1.12 -7.46
CA PHE A 124 0.79 0.23 -6.83
C PHE A 124 0.38 -0.94 -7.73
N ASN A 125 0.20 -0.72 -9.02
CA ASN A 125 -0.08 -1.78 -9.98
C ASN A 125 1.09 -2.81 -10.03
N ASN A 126 2.32 -2.32 -10.06
CA ASN A 126 3.49 -3.20 -10.02
C ASN A 126 3.67 -3.89 -8.66
N ALA A 127 3.31 -3.24 -7.56
CA ALA A 127 3.30 -3.86 -6.23
C ALA A 127 2.38 -5.09 -6.18
N ILE A 128 1.18 -5.02 -6.78
CA ILE A 128 0.27 -6.17 -6.89
C ILE A 128 0.90 -7.28 -7.74
N ASN A 129 1.52 -6.92 -8.87
CA ASN A 129 2.21 -7.89 -9.73
C ASN A 129 3.38 -8.59 -9.01
N ILE A 130 4.11 -7.86 -8.16
CA ILE A 130 5.16 -8.42 -7.30
C ILE A 130 4.58 -9.43 -6.31
N VAL A 131 3.45 -9.12 -5.65
CA VAL A 131 2.77 -10.08 -4.76
C VAL A 131 2.40 -11.36 -5.51
N LYS A 132 1.80 -11.20 -6.70
CA LYS A 132 1.48 -12.33 -7.56
C LYS A 132 2.71 -13.17 -7.88
N LYS A 133 3.81 -12.53 -8.26
CA LYS A 133 5.06 -13.22 -8.62
C LYS A 133 5.70 -13.95 -7.44
N ALA A 134 5.64 -13.35 -6.24
CA ALA A 134 6.30 -13.85 -5.04
C ALA A 134 5.53 -14.97 -4.32
N TYR A 135 4.21 -14.91 -4.34
CA TYR A 135 3.34 -15.77 -3.54
C TYR A 135 2.26 -16.50 -4.35
N GLY A 136 2.10 -16.13 -5.61
CA GLY A 136 1.03 -16.65 -6.45
C GLY A 136 1.22 -18.09 -6.92
N SER A 137 0.13 -18.64 -7.43
CA SER A 137 0.04 -19.88 -8.19
C SER A 137 -0.55 -19.55 -9.57
N ASP A 138 -0.66 -20.53 -10.48
CA ASP A 138 -1.26 -20.27 -11.80
C ASP A 138 -2.79 -20.20 -11.80
N ASN A 139 -3.42 -20.38 -10.62
CA ASN A 139 -4.88 -20.53 -10.49
C ASN A 139 -5.57 -19.35 -9.77
N GLU A 140 -4.87 -18.24 -9.51
CA GLU A 140 -5.45 -17.13 -8.76
C GLU A 140 -6.65 -16.51 -9.47
N LYS A 141 -7.69 -16.26 -8.67
CA LYS A 141 -8.84 -15.43 -9.02
C LYS A 141 -8.77 -14.05 -8.37
N ALA A 142 -7.97 -13.92 -7.31
CA ALA A 142 -7.73 -12.67 -6.63
C ALA A 142 -6.30 -12.57 -6.09
N VAL A 143 -5.69 -11.38 -6.23
CA VAL A 143 -4.35 -11.05 -5.73
C VAL A 143 -4.41 -9.75 -4.95
N GLY A 144 -3.79 -9.71 -3.80
CA GLY A 144 -3.75 -8.49 -3.00
C GLY A 144 -2.78 -8.56 -1.83
N PHE A 145 -2.87 -7.58 -0.99
CA PHE A 145 -2.05 -7.48 0.20
C PHE A 145 -2.81 -6.82 1.35
N LYS A 146 -2.31 -7.03 2.54
CA LYS A 146 -2.82 -6.42 3.76
C LYS A 146 -1.86 -5.35 4.24
N GLU A 147 -2.40 -4.16 4.54
CA GLU A 147 -1.70 -3.08 5.22
C GLU A 147 -2.58 -2.48 6.31
N VAL A 148 -2.00 -2.23 7.47
CA VAL A 148 -2.67 -1.49 8.53
C VAL A 148 -2.50 0.03 8.32
N TRP A 149 -3.41 0.84 8.86
CA TRP A 149 -3.32 2.30 8.83
C TRP A 149 -3.31 2.92 7.42
N VAL A 150 -3.96 2.28 6.44
CA VAL A 150 -4.04 2.78 5.06
C VAL A 150 -5.48 2.92 4.57
N GLY A 151 -6.44 2.98 5.47
CA GLY A 151 -7.87 3.10 5.14
C GLY A 151 -8.20 4.34 4.34
N GLU A 152 -7.52 5.46 4.60
CA GLU A 152 -7.65 6.73 3.90
C GLU A 152 -7.25 6.67 2.42
N PHE A 153 -6.42 5.73 2.04
CA PHE A 153 -6.03 5.52 0.64
C PHE A 153 -6.97 4.56 -0.11
N ALA A 154 -7.94 3.98 0.58
CA ALA A 154 -8.89 3.04 -0.03
C ALA A 154 -9.67 3.64 -1.22
N PRO A 155 -10.16 4.89 -1.17
CA PRO A 155 -10.82 5.52 -2.32
C PRO A 155 -9.91 5.60 -3.56
N HIS A 156 -8.62 5.89 -3.38
CA HIS A 156 -7.67 5.97 -4.49
C HIS A 156 -7.42 4.60 -5.10
N PHE A 157 -7.24 3.57 -4.25
CA PHE A 157 -7.07 2.21 -4.71
C PHE A 157 -8.28 1.72 -5.53
N LEU A 158 -9.49 2.05 -5.09
CA LEU A 158 -10.72 1.70 -5.82
C LEU A 158 -10.83 2.43 -7.17
N LYS A 159 -10.35 3.68 -7.28
CA LYS A 159 -10.40 4.46 -8.52
C LYS A 159 -9.43 3.95 -9.59
N MET A 160 -8.35 3.24 -9.23
CA MET A 160 -7.37 2.73 -10.19
C MET A 160 -7.97 1.70 -11.15
N SER A 161 -8.96 0.92 -10.74
CA SER A 161 -9.59 -0.12 -11.57
C SER A 161 -10.91 -0.59 -10.98
N ASP A 162 -11.90 -0.86 -11.82
CA ASP A 162 -13.17 -1.49 -11.43
C ASP A 162 -12.99 -2.89 -10.81
N GLN A 163 -11.83 -3.51 -11.02
CA GLN A 163 -11.48 -4.82 -10.47
C GLN A 163 -10.88 -4.74 -9.07
N ASN A 164 -10.55 -3.54 -8.61
CA ASN A 164 -9.98 -3.35 -7.29
C ASN A 164 -11.08 -3.42 -6.23
N LYS A 165 -10.79 -4.10 -5.13
CA LYS A 165 -11.68 -4.28 -3.98
C LYS A 165 -10.93 -3.90 -2.70
N VAL A 166 -11.66 -3.34 -1.75
CA VAL A 166 -11.12 -3.05 -0.41
C VAL A 166 -11.93 -3.83 0.63
N ILE A 167 -11.23 -4.47 1.53
CA ILE A 167 -11.79 -5.17 2.68
C ILE A 167 -11.30 -4.44 3.93
N HIS A 168 -12.20 -3.78 4.63
CA HIS A 168 -11.87 -3.09 5.88
C HIS A 168 -12.29 -3.94 7.08
N VAL A 169 -11.31 -4.36 7.88
CA VAL A 169 -11.54 -5.20 9.06
C VAL A 169 -11.77 -4.31 10.26
N ILE A 170 -12.96 -4.40 10.84
CA ILE A 170 -13.37 -3.69 12.05
C ILE A 170 -13.49 -4.72 13.17
N ARG A 171 -13.04 -4.34 14.36
CA ARG A 171 -13.21 -5.10 15.58
C ARG A 171 -13.94 -4.25 16.61
N ASP A 172 -15.02 -4.79 17.13
CA ASP A 172 -15.76 -4.24 18.27
C ASP A 172 -15.00 -4.44 19.58
#